data_5341b83f1dee58df7c6267e716bd4190
#
_entry.id   5341b83f1dee58df7c6267e716bd4190
#
_cell.length_a   1.000
_cell.length_b   1.000
_cell.length_c   1.000
_cell.angle_alpha   90.00
_cell.angle_beta   90.00
_cell.angle_gamma   90.00
#
_symmetry.space_group_name_H-M   'P 1'
#
loop_
_entity.id
_entity.type
_entity.pdbx_description
1 polymer ?
#
loop_
_entity_poly.entity_id
_entity_poly.type
_entity_poly.pdbx_seq_one_letter_code
_entity_poly.pdbx_strand_id
1 'polypeptide(L)'
;MMYKAADFVGMLFLARDVAHSVHLNTRSYSKHIALGIFYDRIIGAADDFAETYQGRHGLMGPITLHSATKTANIIDFLQGQLDDIEKCRYEVVDKSDSSLQQLIDNIIEIYLRTLYKLRFLA
;
A
#
# COMPACT_ATOMS: atom_id res chain seq x y z
N MET A 1 -13.63 0.07 15.20
CA MET A 1 -12.91 1.34 15.09
C MET A 1 -12.90 1.78 13.63
N MET A 2 -13.32 2.99 13.35
CA MET A 2 -13.29 3.51 11.96
C MET A 2 -11.86 3.76 11.52
N TYR A 3 -11.50 3.27 10.35
CA TYR A 3 -10.21 3.48 9.74
C TYR A 3 -10.24 4.80 8.96
N LYS A 4 -9.41 5.75 9.32
CA LYS A 4 -9.38 7.07 8.68
C LYS A 4 -8.55 7.06 7.39
N ALA A 5 -8.90 7.93 6.45
CA ALA A 5 -8.16 8.05 5.19
C ALA A 5 -6.69 8.38 5.41
N ALA A 6 -6.36 9.25 6.36
CA ALA A 6 -4.97 9.59 6.68
C ALA A 6 -4.18 8.37 7.20
N ASP A 7 -4.82 7.48 7.96
CA ASP A 7 -4.19 6.24 8.42
C ASP A 7 -3.96 5.27 7.26
N PHE A 8 -4.92 5.19 6.34
CA PHE A 8 -4.82 4.36 5.16
C PHE A 8 -3.63 4.78 4.28
N VAL A 9 -3.51 6.08 4.01
CA VAL A 9 -2.38 6.62 3.24
C VAL A 9 -1.06 6.37 3.98
N GLY A 10 -1.04 6.56 5.30
CA GLY A 10 0.14 6.32 6.14
C GLY A 10 0.60 4.85 6.08
N MET A 11 -0.35 3.92 6.00
CA MET A 11 -0.03 2.50 5.82
C MET A 11 0.67 2.25 4.47
N LEU A 12 0.26 2.93 3.42
CA LEU A 12 0.89 2.83 2.11
C LEU A 12 2.29 3.44 2.11
N PHE A 13 2.51 4.53 2.84
CA PHE A 13 3.85 5.11 3.03
C PHE A 13 4.77 4.11 3.74
N LEU A 14 4.27 3.44 4.77
CA LEU A 14 5.04 2.40 5.46
C LEU A 14 5.40 1.26 4.51
N ALA A 15 4.45 0.82 3.69
CA ALA A 15 4.69 -0.22 2.70
C ALA A 15 5.83 0.15 1.74
N ARG A 16 5.83 1.40 1.27
CA ARG A 16 6.90 1.91 0.42
C ARG A 16 8.25 1.82 1.11
N ASP A 17 8.34 2.30 2.35
CA ASP A 17 9.60 2.36 3.07
C ASP A 17 10.13 0.96 3.41
N VAL A 18 9.27 0.07 3.84
CA VAL A 18 9.66 -1.32 4.13
C VAL A 18 10.12 -2.03 2.85
N ALA A 19 9.38 -1.91 1.77
CA ALA A 19 9.73 -2.52 0.48
C ALA A 19 11.05 -1.96 -0.04
N HIS A 20 11.28 -0.66 0.07
CA HIS A 20 12.52 -0.01 -0.35
C HIS A 20 13.71 -0.53 0.45
N SER A 21 13.53 -0.65 1.77
CA SER A 21 14.58 -1.20 2.65
C SER A 21 14.94 -2.63 2.27
N VAL A 22 13.95 -3.50 2.07
CA VAL A 22 14.20 -4.90 1.67
C VAL A 22 14.81 -4.97 0.27
N HIS A 23 14.36 -4.11 -0.65
CA HIS A 23 14.91 -3.98 -2.00
C HIS A 23 16.43 -3.75 -1.98
N LEU A 24 16.88 -2.91 -1.06
CA LEU A 24 18.31 -2.59 -0.94
C LEU A 24 19.11 -3.68 -0.19
N ASN A 25 18.46 -4.45 0.68
CA ASN A 25 19.12 -5.42 1.52
C ASN A 25 19.06 -6.87 1.01
N THR A 26 18.21 -7.16 0.03
CA THR A 26 18.09 -8.52 -0.50
C THR A 26 19.29 -8.92 -1.34
N ARG A 27 19.63 -10.22 -1.32
CA ARG A 27 20.63 -10.80 -2.21
C ARG A 27 19.98 -11.44 -3.45
N SER A 28 18.66 -11.45 -3.51
CA SER A 28 17.92 -12.00 -4.65
C SER A 28 17.66 -10.90 -5.67
N TYR A 29 18.18 -11.06 -6.88
CA TYR A 29 17.95 -10.08 -7.94
C TYR A 29 16.46 -9.98 -8.29
N SER A 30 15.74 -11.08 -8.33
CA SER A 30 14.31 -11.08 -8.63
C SER A 30 13.51 -10.32 -7.58
N LYS A 31 13.84 -10.48 -6.29
CA LYS A 31 13.21 -9.71 -5.21
C LYS A 31 13.55 -8.23 -5.30
N HIS A 32 14.79 -7.91 -5.61
CA HIS A 32 15.24 -6.53 -5.79
C HIS A 32 14.40 -5.83 -6.86
N ILE A 33 14.22 -6.46 -8.02
CA ILE A 33 13.44 -5.89 -9.12
C ILE A 33 11.96 -5.79 -8.75
N ALA A 34 11.37 -6.86 -8.21
CA ALA A 34 9.94 -6.86 -7.85
C ALA A 34 9.60 -5.78 -6.83
N LEU A 35 10.43 -5.63 -5.80
CA LEU A 35 10.22 -4.63 -4.75
C LEU A 35 10.51 -3.20 -5.25
N GLY A 36 11.44 -3.06 -6.18
CA GLY A 36 11.71 -1.77 -6.83
C GLY A 36 10.50 -1.26 -7.59
N ILE A 37 9.83 -2.13 -8.34
CA ILE A 37 8.60 -1.79 -9.04
C ILE A 37 7.49 -1.46 -8.04
N PHE A 38 7.38 -2.24 -6.97
CA PHE A 38 6.34 -2.03 -5.95
C PHE A 38 6.45 -0.64 -5.31
N TYR A 39 7.62 -0.31 -4.73
CA TYR A 39 7.71 0.96 -3.99
C TYR A 39 7.58 2.16 -4.90
N ASP A 40 7.97 2.06 -6.16
CA ASP A 40 7.81 3.12 -7.13
C ASP A 40 6.33 3.34 -7.48
N ARG A 41 5.58 2.26 -7.68
CA ARG A 41 4.17 2.34 -8.04
C ARG A 41 3.25 2.71 -6.89
N ILE A 42 3.54 2.20 -5.69
CA ILE A 42 2.64 2.40 -4.55
C ILE A 42 2.54 3.87 -4.15
N ILE A 43 3.61 4.64 -4.29
CA ILE A 43 3.58 6.08 -3.96
C ILE A 43 2.68 6.85 -4.93
N GLY A 44 2.74 6.55 -6.21
CA GLY A 44 1.84 7.16 -7.20
C GLY A 44 0.39 6.82 -6.92
N ALA A 45 0.10 5.56 -6.60
CA ALA A 45 -1.26 5.13 -6.27
C ALA A 45 -1.77 5.76 -4.97
N ALA A 46 -0.90 5.92 -3.97
CA ALA A 46 -1.23 6.62 -2.73
C ALA A 46 -1.58 8.08 -2.99
N ASP A 47 -0.80 8.76 -3.83
CA ASP A 47 -1.06 10.15 -4.21
C ASP A 47 -2.39 10.27 -4.96
N ASP A 48 -2.65 9.38 -5.91
CA ASP A 48 -3.91 9.38 -6.66
C ASP A 48 -5.11 9.24 -5.72
N PHE A 49 -5.02 8.32 -4.78
CA PHE A 49 -6.07 8.12 -3.78
C PHE A 49 -6.22 9.36 -2.88
N ALA A 50 -5.12 9.86 -2.32
CA ALA A 50 -5.15 10.98 -1.39
C ALA A 50 -5.72 12.24 -2.03
N GLU A 51 -5.26 12.57 -3.24
CA GLU A 51 -5.72 13.77 -3.94
C GLU A 51 -7.19 13.67 -4.33
N THR A 52 -7.63 12.52 -4.82
CA THR A 52 -9.03 12.29 -5.19
C THR A 52 -9.94 12.33 -3.97
N TYR A 53 -9.51 11.70 -2.87
CA TYR A 53 -10.24 11.75 -1.61
C TYR A 53 -10.40 13.19 -1.12
N GLN A 54 -9.33 13.95 -1.12
CA GLN A 54 -9.36 15.35 -0.68
C GLN A 54 -10.19 16.25 -1.61
N GLY A 55 -10.19 15.92 -2.90
CA GLY A 55 -11.07 16.63 -3.86
C GLY A 55 -12.55 16.46 -3.53
N ARG A 56 -12.93 15.30 -3.00
CA ARG A 56 -14.32 15.03 -2.62
C ARG A 56 -14.66 15.48 -1.19
N HIS A 57 -13.79 15.24 -0.25
CA HIS A 57 -14.08 15.38 1.18
C HIS A 57 -13.35 16.52 1.89
N GLY A 58 -12.43 17.22 1.20
CA GLY A 58 -11.56 18.21 1.82
C GLY A 58 -10.31 17.58 2.40
N LEU A 59 -9.42 18.40 2.94
CA LEU A 59 -8.13 17.93 3.45
C LEU A 59 -8.30 16.89 4.56
N MET A 60 -7.59 15.78 4.43
CA MET A 60 -7.68 14.70 5.42
C MET A 60 -6.86 14.95 6.68
N GLY A 61 -6.08 16.03 6.68
CA GLY A 61 -5.19 16.35 7.78
C GLY A 61 -3.84 15.64 7.65
N PRO A 62 -3.00 15.74 8.70
CA PRO A 62 -1.67 15.14 8.67
C PRO A 62 -1.76 13.63 8.45
N ILE A 63 -0.89 13.12 7.56
CA ILE A 63 -0.78 11.68 7.33
C ILE A 63 -0.09 11.05 8.54
N THR A 64 -0.66 9.95 9.04
CA THR A 64 -0.06 9.20 10.13
C THR A 64 1.18 8.48 9.63
N LEU A 65 2.35 8.87 10.14
CA LEU A 65 3.61 8.23 9.77
C LEU A 65 3.90 7.08 10.73
N HIS A 66 3.99 5.87 10.16
CA HIS A 66 4.31 4.66 10.93
C HIS A 66 5.78 4.32 10.76
N SER A 67 6.33 3.62 11.75
CA SER A 67 7.66 3.06 11.64
C SER A 67 7.63 1.57 11.90
N ALA A 68 8.44 0.82 11.14
CA ALA A 68 8.66 -0.59 11.38
C ALA A 68 10.09 -0.77 11.90
N THR A 69 10.23 -1.44 13.04
CA THR A 69 11.55 -1.68 13.62
C THR A 69 12.20 -2.90 13.01
N LYS A 70 11.41 -3.84 12.51
CA LYS A 70 11.91 -5.09 11.92
C LYS A 70 10.85 -5.72 11.04
N THR A 71 11.25 -6.16 9.84
CA THR A 71 10.39 -6.96 8.96
C THR A 71 11.03 -8.32 8.79
N ALA A 72 10.43 -9.36 9.37
CA ALA A 72 10.96 -10.71 9.31
C ALA A 72 10.77 -11.35 7.93
N ASN A 73 9.65 -11.03 7.25
CA ASN A 73 9.28 -11.60 5.96
C ASN A 73 8.46 -10.61 5.16
N ILE A 74 8.99 -10.18 4.03
CA ILE A 74 8.33 -9.19 3.19
C ILE A 74 7.01 -9.70 2.58
N ILE A 75 6.94 -10.99 2.25
CA ILE A 75 5.72 -11.57 1.70
C ILE A 75 4.60 -11.53 2.74
N ASP A 76 4.88 -11.95 3.97
CA ASP A 76 3.90 -11.93 5.06
C ASP A 76 3.49 -10.49 5.38
N PHE A 77 4.44 -9.56 5.37
CA PHE A 77 4.15 -8.15 5.61
C PHE A 77 3.18 -7.58 4.57
N LEU A 78 3.47 -7.78 3.29
CA LEU A 78 2.62 -7.28 2.21
C LEU A 78 1.27 -7.97 2.17
N GLN A 79 1.22 -9.28 2.43
CA GLN A 79 -0.04 -10.00 2.50
C GLN A 79 -0.90 -9.50 3.66
N GLY A 80 -0.30 -9.24 4.82
CA GLY A 80 -1.01 -8.69 5.97
C GLY A 80 -1.60 -7.32 5.68
N GLN A 81 -0.84 -6.46 4.99
CA GLN A 81 -1.36 -5.15 4.57
C GLN A 81 -2.49 -5.28 3.56
N LEU A 82 -2.35 -6.19 2.59
CA LEU A 82 -3.42 -6.43 1.62
C LEU A 82 -4.70 -6.89 2.31
N ASP A 83 -4.60 -7.80 3.27
CA ASP A 83 -5.75 -8.26 4.04
C ASP A 83 -6.41 -7.10 4.79
N ASP A 84 -5.61 -6.21 5.37
CA ASP A 84 -6.12 -5.02 6.07
C ASP A 84 -6.83 -4.06 5.11
N ILE A 85 -6.27 -3.84 3.92
CA ILE A 85 -6.87 -2.99 2.90
C ILE A 85 -8.25 -3.54 2.52
N GLU A 86 -8.35 -4.83 2.27
CA GLU A 86 -9.61 -5.45 1.87
C GLU A 86 -10.66 -5.38 2.98
N LYS A 87 -10.23 -5.46 4.25
CA LYS A 87 -11.15 -5.34 5.39
C LYS A 87 -11.60 -3.91 5.66
N CYS A 88 -10.72 -2.93 5.52
CA CYS A 88 -11.01 -1.55 5.92
C CYS A 88 -11.55 -0.66 4.80
N ARG A 89 -11.53 -1.13 3.55
CA ARG A 89 -11.86 -0.28 2.40
C ARG A 89 -13.22 0.41 2.49
N TYR A 90 -14.21 -0.26 3.07
CA TYR A 90 -15.57 0.29 3.20
C TYR A 90 -15.74 1.15 4.45
N GLU A 91 -14.74 1.16 5.34
CA GLU A 91 -14.68 2.09 6.47
C GLU A 91 -13.95 3.38 6.06
N VAL A 92 -12.96 3.26 5.19
CA VAL A 92 -12.17 4.41 4.70
C VAL A 92 -13.01 5.26 3.75
N VAL A 93 -13.74 4.61 2.85
CA VAL A 93 -14.59 5.28 1.86
C VAL A 93 -15.91 4.56 1.74
N ASP A 94 -16.96 5.33 1.44
CA ASP A 94 -18.28 4.77 1.22
C ASP A 94 -18.24 3.73 0.11
N LYS A 95 -18.92 2.61 0.34
CA LYS A 95 -18.99 1.51 -0.61
C LYS A 95 -19.55 1.94 -1.97
N SER A 96 -20.43 2.94 -1.98
CA SER A 96 -21.04 3.46 -3.21
C SER A 96 -20.15 4.43 -3.98
N ASP A 97 -19.04 4.89 -3.39
CA ASP A 97 -18.10 5.78 -4.07
C ASP A 97 -17.22 4.99 -5.03
N SER A 98 -17.73 4.80 -6.24
CA SER A 98 -17.04 3.97 -7.24
C SER A 98 -15.68 4.52 -7.65
N SER A 99 -15.52 5.84 -7.71
CA SER A 99 -14.25 6.47 -8.09
C SER A 99 -13.16 6.15 -7.09
N LEU A 100 -13.42 6.33 -5.80
CA LEU A 100 -12.46 6.03 -4.75
C LEU A 100 -12.25 4.54 -4.56
N GLN A 101 -13.32 3.74 -4.66
CA GLN A 101 -13.17 2.28 -4.58
C GLN A 101 -12.33 1.75 -5.74
N GLN A 102 -12.43 2.35 -6.94
CA GLN A 102 -11.58 1.98 -8.07
C GLN A 102 -10.11 2.25 -7.80
N LEU A 103 -9.79 3.37 -7.14
CA LEU A 103 -8.40 3.67 -6.78
C LEU A 103 -7.86 2.68 -5.74
N ILE A 104 -8.71 2.23 -4.82
CA ILE A 104 -8.35 1.15 -3.89
C ILE A 104 -8.12 -0.16 -4.66
N ASP A 105 -8.95 -0.47 -5.65
CA ASP A 105 -8.73 -1.63 -6.53
C ASP A 105 -7.37 -1.58 -7.21
N ASN A 106 -6.95 -0.40 -7.68
CA ASN A 106 -5.64 -0.22 -8.30
C ASN A 106 -4.51 -0.49 -7.30
N ILE A 107 -4.67 -0.05 -6.06
CA ILE A 107 -3.70 -0.34 -4.98
C ILE A 107 -3.63 -1.85 -4.73
N ILE A 108 -4.77 -2.51 -4.61
CA ILE A 108 -4.85 -3.96 -4.42
C ILE A 108 -4.13 -4.70 -5.55
N GLU A 109 -4.32 -4.26 -6.78
CA GLU A 109 -3.65 -4.85 -7.94
C GLU A 109 -2.13 -4.79 -7.82
N ILE A 110 -1.59 -3.66 -7.35
CA ILE A 110 -0.14 -3.51 -7.14
C ILE A 110 0.36 -4.54 -6.13
N TYR A 111 -0.34 -4.73 -5.01
CA TYR A 111 0.01 -5.75 -4.01
C TYR A 111 -0.04 -7.16 -4.60
N LEU A 112 -1.12 -7.50 -5.31
CA LEU A 112 -1.29 -8.83 -5.87
C LEU A 112 -0.23 -9.17 -6.90
N ARG A 113 0.10 -8.24 -7.78
CA ARG A 113 1.17 -8.44 -8.77
C ARG A 113 2.52 -8.63 -8.13
N THR A 114 2.80 -7.87 -7.08
CA THR A 114 4.07 -7.97 -6.36
C THR A 114 4.17 -9.31 -5.62
N LEU A 115 3.10 -9.72 -4.95
CA LEU A 115 3.05 -11.01 -4.27
C LEU A 115 3.22 -12.17 -5.24
N TYR A 116 2.61 -12.08 -6.43
CA TYR A 116 2.83 -13.06 -7.48
C TYR A 116 4.32 -13.22 -7.81
N LYS A 117 5.00 -12.10 -8.06
CA LYS A 117 6.42 -12.12 -8.41
C LYS A 117 7.28 -12.68 -7.29
N LEU A 118 7.00 -12.25 -6.05
CA LEU A 118 7.79 -12.68 -4.89
C LEU A 118 7.62 -14.17 -4.58
N ARG A 119 6.43 -14.72 -4.82
CA ARG A 119 6.13 -16.13 -4.50
C ARG A 119 6.57 -17.11 -5.58
N PHE A 120 6.45 -16.71 -6.84
CA PHE A 120 6.56 -17.67 -7.94
C PHE A 120 7.71 -17.41 -8.90
N LEU A 121 8.30 -16.23 -8.89
CA LEU A 121 9.39 -15.89 -9.81
C LEU A 121 10.69 -15.77 -9.06
N ALA A 122 11.56 -16.73 -9.26
CA ALA A 122 12.89 -16.78 -8.61
C ALA A 122 13.89 -15.84 -9.32
#